data_e6910732c72d8acac3fd86e92a72545d
#
_entry.id   e6910732c72d8acac3fd86e92a72545d
#
_cell.length_a   1.000
_cell.length_b   1.000
_cell.length_c   1.000
_cell.angle_alpha   90.00
_cell.angle_beta   90.00
_cell.angle_gamma   90.00
#
_symmetry.space_group_name_H-M   'P 1'
#
loop_
_entity.id
_entity.type
_entity.pdbx_description
1 polymer ?
#
loop_
_entity_poly.entity_id
_entity_poly.type
_entity_poly.pdbx_seq_one_letter_code
_entity_poly.pdbx_strand_id
1 'polypeptide(L)'
;MDVPTDASTDTDVRAFYRALLEPRVIEEKMLTLLRQGRLEKWFSGIGQEAIAVGAAWALDERDYILPMHRNLGVWTTRDVDRERLFCQLMGREGGFTNGRDRTFHFGLPEKNLVGMISHMAAMLPVACGLGQALRYREEDRVACAFCGDGGTREGDFHEALNLASVWDLPVIFLVENNGYGLSTPTDEAVAPADIADAGAGYDMPGVVVDGNDVVAVMDAVTKARAHARAEGPVLLEMKTFRVRGHEEASGTAYVPDELIEEWKEKDPIDRFAEQAAADGVLTRDAMDAVRAELEAEVDERTEWVLQQPEVTSTPEAERGAVFAPSPEPAPPAPDAETEEVRFIDAVQDALRQAMRDDNSVIVMGQDVAEYGGVFKVTDGFVEEFGRERVRNTPIIESGAIGAGLGLAVEGLTPVVEMQYADFISCGVNQIVNNLATTHYRWGQPVGVTVRAPFGGGIGAGPFHSQSMEAWFAHTPGLKVVVPATPRDAKGLLRTALAEPNPVLFFEHKKLYRSVRGPVPTGAYTLPFGEARVARE
;
A
#
# COMPACT_ATOMS: atom_id res chain seq x y z
N MET A 1 -18.81 30.33 -3.51
CA MET A 1 -18.35 29.11 -2.81
C MET A 1 -19.40 28.06 -3.10
N ASP A 2 -19.14 27.22 -4.09
CA ASP A 2 -20.16 26.28 -4.54
C ASP A 2 -19.91 24.95 -3.81
N VAL A 3 -20.56 24.75 -2.65
CA VAL A 3 -21.10 23.41 -2.32
C VAL A 3 -21.77 22.94 -3.61
N PRO A 4 -21.64 21.69 -4.09
CA PRO A 4 -22.19 21.26 -5.38
C PRO A 4 -23.64 21.74 -5.49
N THR A 5 -23.84 22.91 -6.14
CA THR A 5 -25.08 23.69 -6.11
C THR A 5 -26.05 23.23 -7.19
N ASP A 6 -25.83 22.06 -7.76
CA ASP A 6 -26.73 21.52 -8.79
C ASP A 6 -27.69 20.42 -8.26
N ALA A 7 -27.62 20.08 -6.96
CA ALA A 7 -28.57 19.18 -6.30
C ALA A 7 -28.64 19.43 -4.77
N SER A 8 -28.75 20.68 -4.33
CA SER A 8 -28.94 20.96 -2.91
C SER A 8 -30.40 20.73 -2.51
N THR A 9 -30.75 19.47 -2.32
CA THR A 9 -31.85 19.16 -1.43
C THR A 9 -31.29 19.16 0.01
N ASP A 10 -32.08 19.60 1.01
CA ASP A 10 -31.76 19.45 2.45
C ASP A 10 -31.25 18.04 2.79
N THR A 11 -31.61 17.06 1.99
CA THR A 11 -31.22 15.64 2.10
C THR A 11 -29.72 15.43 1.88
N ASP A 12 -29.09 16.07 0.89
CA ASP A 12 -27.68 15.85 0.56
C ASP A 12 -26.75 16.47 1.61
N VAL A 13 -27.09 17.69 2.09
CA VAL A 13 -26.31 18.36 3.15
C VAL A 13 -26.42 17.60 4.47
N ARG A 14 -27.61 17.09 4.80
CA ARG A 14 -27.82 16.27 6.00
C ARG A 14 -27.02 14.96 5.92
N ALA A 15 -27.01 14.30 4.77
CA ALA A 15 -26.24 13.08 4.55
C ALA A 15 -24.73 13.33 4.68
N PHE A 16 -24.24 14.44 4.14
CA PHE A 16 -22.85 14.83 4.28
C PHE A 16 -22.46 15.17 5.73
N TYR A 17 -23.29 15.96 6.44
CA TYR A 17 -23.08 16.24 7.87
C TYR A 17 -23.05 14.94 8.69
N ARG A 18 -23.96 14.01 8.39
CA ARG A 18 -23.95 12.69 9.03
C ARG A 18 -22.63 11.94 8.78
N ALA A 19 -22.14 11.92 7.54
CA ALA A 19 -20.87 11.28 7.20
C ALA A 19 -19.68 11.92 7.91
N LEU A 20 -19.67 13.26 8.06
CA LEU A 20 -18.65 14.00 8.79
C LEU A 20 -18.69 13.72 10.30
N LEU A 21 -19.89 13.57 10.88
CA LEU A 21 -20.10 13.36 12.31
C LEU A 21 -19.92 11.88 12.73
N GLU A 22 -20.21 10.92 11.87
CA GLU A 22 -20.21 9.48 12.21
C GLU A 22 -18.87 9.00 12.79
N PRO A 23 -17.70 9.28 12.20
CA PRO A 23 -16.41 8.88 12.78
C PRO A 23 -16.19 9.45 14.19
N ARG A 24 -16.62 10.69 14.46
CA ARG A 24 -16.55 11.31 15.78
C ARG A 24 -17.36 10.55 16.83
N VAL A 25 -18.61 10.22 16.53
CA VAL A 25 -19.49 9.50 17.45
C VAL A 25 -18.97 8.09 17.73
N ILE A 26 -18.46 7.41 16.70
CA ILE A 26 -17.81 6.10 16.88
C ILE A 26 -16.59 6.23 17.79
N GLU A 27 -15.70 7.21 17.55
CA GLU A 27 -14.51 7.40 18.37
C GLU A 27 -14.83 7.74 19.82
N GLU A 28 -15.79 8.62 20.08
CA GLU A 28 -16.26 8.97 21.43
C GLU A 28 -16.69 7.70 22.20
N LYS A 29 -17.38 6.78 21.51
CA LYS A 29 -17.76 5.48 22.06
C LYS A 29 -16.56 4.58 22.32
N MET A 30 -15.63 4.47 21.36
CA MET A 30 -14.41 3.67 21.50
C MET A 30 -13.54 4.17 22.66
N LEU A 31 -13.43 5.49 22.85
CA LEU A 31 -12.72 6.08 23.98
C LEU A 31 -13.39 5.76 25.32
N THR A 32 -14.71 5.68 25.35
CA THR A 32 -15.46 5.23 26.54
C THR A 32 -15.15 3.78 26.86
N LEU A 33 -15.14 2.90 25.86
CA LEU A 33 -14.80 1.48 26.01
C LEU A 33 -13.32 1.28 26.42
N LEU A 34 -12.42 2.09 25.90
CA LEU A 34 -11.01 2.10 26.29
C LEU A 34 -10.84 2.41 27.80
N ARG A 35 -11.54 3.47 28.29
CA ARG A 35 -11.50 3.82 29.73
C ARG A 35 -12.12 2.74 30.62
N GLN A 36 -13.04 1.93 30.09
CA GLN A 36 -13.62 0.78 30.77
C GLN A 36 -12.77 -0.50 30.71
N GLY A 37 -11.61 -0.45 30.00
CA GLY A 37 -10.74 -1.61 29.79
C GLY A 37 -11.31 -2.66 28.83
N ARG A 38 -12.29 -2.30 28.01
CA ARG A 38 -12.91 -3.18 26.99
C ARG A 38 -12.25 -3.06 25.64
N LEU A 39 -11.41 -2.05 25.44
CA LEU A 39 -10.55 -1.82 24.29
C LEU A 39 -9.14 -1.55 24.79
N GLU A 40 -8.10 -2.06 24.13
CA GLU A 40 -6.73 -1.96 24.62
C GLU A 40 -6.01 -0.71 24.11
N LYS A 41 -6.24 -0.35 22.83
CA LYS A 41 -5.54 0.73 22.14
C LYS A 41 -6.48 1.50 21.22
N TRP A 42 -6.24 2.81 21.12
CA TRP A 42 -6.91 3.67 20.15
C TRP A 42 -5.99 4.79 19.69
N PHE A 43 -6.02 5.02 18.38
CA PHE A 43 -5.34 6.14 17.72
C PHE A 43 -6.42 7.09 17.21
N SER A 44 -6.67 8.15 17.96
CA SER A 44 -7.78 9.05 17.66
C SER A 44 -7.51 9.94 16.44
N GLY A 45 -8.50 10.10 15.59
CA GLY A 45 -8.60 11.07 14.51
C GLY A 45 -9.46 12.28 14.85
N ILE A 46 -9.88 12.42 16.11
CA ILE A 46 -10.70 13.56 16.56
C ILE A 46 -10.00 14.88 16.25
N GLY A 47 -10.73 15.78 15.59
CA GLY A 47 -10.24 17.06 15.11
C GLY A 47 -9.65 17.04 13.70
N GLN A 48 -9.55 15.86 13.06
CA GLN A 48 -9.01 15.68 11.71
C GLN A 48 -10.02 15.02 10.75
N GLU A 49 -11.30 14.91 11.15
CA GLU A 49 -12.34 14.20 10.39
C GLU A 49 -12.55 14.81 9.00
N ALA A 50 -12.39 16.12 8.86
CA ALA A 50 -12.54 16.80 7.58
C ALA A 50 -11.64 16.25 6.48
N ILE A 51 -10.40 15.85 6.82
CA ILE A 51 -9.46 15.31 5.84
C ILE A 51 -9.93 13.93 5.38
N ALA A 52 -10.19 13.02 6.32
CA ALA A 52 -10.55 11.65 6.01
C ALA A 52 -11.89 11.57 5.26
N VAL A 53 -12.91 12.27 5.74
CA VAL A 53 -14.26 12.29 5.14
C VAL A 53 -14.26 13.08 3.84
N GLY A 54 -13.68 14.29 3.83
CA GLY A 54 -13.65 15.16 2.65
C GLY A 54 -12.89 14.52 1.48
N ALA A 55 -11.75 13.87 1.73
CA ALA A 55 -11.02 13.16 0.70
C ALA A 55 -11.80 11.94 0.17
N ALA A 56 -12.34 11.10 1.06
CA ALA A 56 -13.09 9.93 0.64
C ALA A 56 -14.40 10.27 -0.10
N TRP A 57 -15.01 11.41 0.23
CA TRP A 57 -16.22 11.92 -0.43
C TRP A 57 -15.95 12.49 -1.81
N ALA A 58 -14.79 13.17 -1.98
CA ALA A 58 -14.39 13.79 -3.24
C ALA A 58 -13.85 12.80 -4.29
N LEU A 59 -13.39 11.64 -3.86
CA LEU A 59 -12.88 10.58 -4.72
C LEU A 59 -14.01 9.68 -5.24
N ASP A 60 -13.87 9.19 -6.47
CA ASP A 60 -14.76 8.17 -7.05
C ASP A 60 -14.67 6.86 -6.24
N GLU A 61 -15.76 6.10 -6.14
CA GLU A 61 -15.78 4.83 -5.40
C GLU A 61 -14.76 3.80 -5.96
N ARG A 62 -14.40 3.93 -7.23
CA ARG A 62 -13.41 3.07 -7.90
C ARG A 62 -11.97 3.51 -7.65
N ASP A 63 -11.74 4.74 -7.17
CA ASP A 63 -10.40 5.22 -6.85
C ASP A 63 -9.84 4.46 -5.65
N TYR A 64 -8.54 4.19 -5.68
CA TYR A 64 -7.85 3.59 -4.54
C TYR A 64 -7.60 4.61 -3.45
N ILE A 65 -7.83 4.20 -2.20
CA ILE A 65 -7.40 4.94 -1.01
C ILE A 65 -6.48 4.04 -0.17
N LEU A 66 -5.33 4.58 0.19
CA LEU A 66 -4.37 3.97 1.10
C LEU A 66 -4.37 4.81 2.39
N PRO A 67 -5.31 4.53 3.34
CA PRO A 67 -5.49 5.35 4.53
C PRO A 67 -4.45 5.04 5.59
N MET A 68 -4.36 5.90 6.62
CA MET A 68 -3.59 5.68 7.83
C MET A 68 -4.47 5.25 9.01
N HIS A 69 -3.81 5.00 10.14
CA HIS A 69 -4.43 4.50 11.39
C HIS A 69 -5.38 5.49 12.10
N ARG A 70 -5.54 6.75 11.61
CA ARG A 70 -6.47 7.77 12.15
C ARG A 70 -7.67 8.05 11.25
N ASN A 71 -7.70 7.46 10.07
CA ASN A 71 -8.65 7.82 9.03
C ASN A 71 -9.95 7.01 9.11
N LEU A 72 -10.55 6.88 10.31
CA LEU A 72 -11.86 6.22 10.46
C LEU A 72 -12.89 6.76 9.46
N GLY A 73 -12.88 8.07 9.20
CA GLY A 73 -13.75 8.72 8.23
C GLY A 73 -13.65 8.16 6.80
N VAL A 74 -12.50 7.64 6.38
CA VAL A 74 -12.38 6.95 5.08
C VAL A 74 -13.23 5.69 5.05
N TRP A 75 -13.17 4.86 6.11
CA TRP A 75 -13.91 3.60 6.21
C TRP A 75 -15.41 3.82 6.28
N THR A 76 -15.85 4.84 7.05
CA THR A 76 -17.26 5.17 7.18
C THR A 76 -17.82 5.80 5.90
N THR A 77 -17.10 6.67 5.22
CA THR A 77 -17.52 7.30 3.97
C THR A 77 -17.57 6.31 2.80
N ARG A 78 -16.66 5.32 2.77
CA ARG A 78 -16.67 4.23 1.77
C ARG A 78 -17.71 3.14 2.05
N ASP A 79 -18.64 3.40 2.96
CA ASP A 79 -19.73 2.50 3.31
C ASP A 79 -19.24 1.06 3.60
N VAL A 80 -18.24 0.96 4.46
CA VAL A 80 -17.76 -0.30 4.99
C VAL A 80 -18.80 -0.83 5.98
N ASP A 81 -19.08 -2.13 5.92
CA ASP A 81 -20.04 -2.78 6.81
C ASP A 81 -19.74 -2.47 8.28
N ARG A 82 -20.68 -1.84 8.97
CA ARG A 82 -20.47 -1.32 10.34
C ARG A 82 -20.39 -2.43 11.39
N GLU A 83 -21.10 -3.52 11.21
CA GLU A 83 -21.06 -4.65 12.14
C GLU A 83 -19.68 -5.32 12.07
N ARG A 84 -19.18 -5.59 10.84
CA ARG A 84 -17.83 -6.11 10.63
C ARG A 84 -16.76 -5.14 11.12
N LEU A 85 -16.96 -3.83 10.91
CA LEU A 85 -16.02 -2.82 11.39
C LEU A 85 -15.94 -2.84 12.92
N PHE A 86 -17.08 -2.89 13.64
CA PHE A 86 -17.09 -2.98 15.09
C PHE A 86 -16.48 -4.30 15.59
N CYS A 87 -16.75 -5.43 14.91
CA CYS A 87 -16.06 -6.70 15.21
C CYS A 87 -14.56 -6.58 15.06
N GLN A 88 -14.08 -5.93 13.99
CA GLN A 88 -12.66 -5.68 13.74
C GLN A 88 -12.04 -4.84 14.86
N LEU A 89 -12.66 -3.71 15.21
CA LEU A 89 -12.16 -2.79 16.25
C LEU A 89 -12.14 -3.44 17.63
N MET A 90 -13.11 -4.29 17.94
CA MET A 90 -13.27 -4.95 19.23
C MET A 90 -12.61 -6.35 19.32
N GLY A 91 -11.98 -6.82 18.24
CA GLY A 91 -11.35 -8.14 18.19
C GLY A 91 -12.34 -9.29 18.34
N ARG A 92 -13.53 -9.17 17.72
CA ARG A 92 -14.59 -10.17 17.72
C ARG A 92 -14.64 -10.95 16.41
N GLU A 93 -15.22 -12.16 16.44
CA GLU A 93 -15.51 -12.92 15.22
C GLU A 93 -16.38 -12.11 14.26
N GLY A 94 -16.15 -12.28 12.95
CA GLY A 94 -16.83 -11.51 11.91
C GLY A 94 -16.08 -10.24 11.45
N GLY A 95 -14.96 -9.86 12.10
CA GLY A 95 -14.07 -8.80 11.60
C GLY A 95 -13.38 -9.15 10.27
N PHE A 96 -12.50 -8.27 9.80
CA PHE A 96 -11.85 -8.42 8.49
C PHE A 96 -10.58 -9.26 8.53
N THR A 97 -9.92 -9.38 9.69
CA THR A 97 -8.57 -9.95 9.83
C THR A 97 -8.51 -11.19 10.72
N ASN A 98 -9.64 -11.72 11.15
CA ASN A 98 -9.68 -12.82 12.13
C ASN A 98 -8.79 -12.54 13.36
N GLY A 99 -8.80 -11.29 13.87
CA GLY A 99 -8.05 -10.87 15.04
C GLY A 99 -6.54 -10.65 14.83
N ARG A 100 -6.02 -10.82 13.61
CA ARG A 100 -4.59 -10.62 13.30
C ARG A 100 -4.16 -9.17 13.34
N ASP A 101 -5.12 -8.28 13.05
CA ASP A 101 -4.95 -6.84 13.17
C ASP A 101 -6.21 -6.23 13.80
N ARG A 102 -6.10 -5.11 14.51
CA ARG A 102 -7.27 -4.51 15.16
C ARG A 102 -7.61 -3.15 14.58
N THR A 103 -6.77 -2.19 14.65
CA THR A 103 -7.01 -0.84 14.15
C THR A 103 -7.11 -0.83 12.62
N PHE A 104 -6.92 0.30 11.97
CA PHE A 104 -7.09 0.44 10.51
C PHE A 104 -5.88 -0.06 9.69
N HIS A 105 -5.27 -1.17 10.10
CA HIS A 105 -4.13 -1.79 9.41
C HIS A 105 -4.54 -2.91 8.43
N PHE A 106 -5.80 -2.97 8.03
CA PHE A 106 -6.31 -3.96 7.09
C PHE A 106 -6.72 -3.31 5.77
N GLY A 107 -6.78 -4.08 4.72
CA GLY A 107 -7.31 -3.68 3.42
C GLY A 107 -8.70 -4.25 3.19
N LEU A 108 -9.41 -3.65 2.23
CA LEU A 108 -10.72 -4.08 1.80
C LEU A 108 -10.80 -3.93 0.28
N PRO A 109 -10.33 -4.96 -0.48
CA PRO A 109 -10.20 -4.87 -1.94
C PRO A 109 -11.51 -4.52 -2.64
N GLU A 110 -12.64 -5.04 -2.16
CA GLU A 110 -13.97 -4.77 -2.69
C GLU A 110 -14.43 -3.31 -2.54
N LYS A 111 -13.72 -2.51 -1.74
CA LYS A 111 -13.94 -1.07 -1.56
C LYS A 111 -12.76 -0.22 -2.06
N ASN A 112 -11.79 -0.83 -2.75
CA ASN A 112 -10.54 -0.20 -3.18
C ASN A 112 -9.75 0.46 -2.02
N LEU A 113 -9.84 -0.13 -0.82
CA LEU A 113 -9.09 0.28 0.36
C LEU A 113 -7.89 -0.64 0.54
N VAL A 114 -6.68 -0.08 0.51
CA VAL A 114 -5.43 -0.84 0.63
C VAL A 114 -4.89 -0.68 2.04
N GLY A 115 -4.69 -1.79 2.72
CA GLY A 115 -4.27 -1.81 4.12
C GLY A 115 -2.84 -1.31 4.32
N MET A 116 -2.65 -0.44 5.30
CA MET A 116 -1.34 0.08 5.68
C MET A 116 -0.52 -0.94 6.48
N ILE A 117 0.79 -0.67 6.59
CA ILE A 117 1.67 -1.18 7.64
C ILE A 117 2.08 -0.02 8.57
N SER A 118 2.52 -0.33 9.79
CA SER A 118 2.93 0.70 10.77
C SER A 118 4.21 1.45 10.38
N HIS A 119 4.96 0.97 9.39
CA HIS A 119 6.16 1.63 8.87
C HIS A 119 5.73 2.82 8.02
N MET A 120 6.07 4.01 8.49
CA MET A 120 5.61 5.26 7.89
C MET A 120 6.09 5.37 6.43
N ALA A 121 5.28 6.03 5.60
CA ALA A 121 5.49 6.23 4.16
C ALA A 121 5.56 4.96 3.27
N ALA A 122 5.66 3.75 3.84
CA ALA A 122 5.83 2.51 3.08
C ALA A 122 4.71 2.23 2.06
N MET A 123 3.54 2.82 2.23
CA MET A 123 2.41 2.67 1.30
C MET A 123 2.45 3.64 0.12
N LEU A 124 3.31 4.66 0.13
CA LEU A 124 3.42 5.62 -0.97
C LEU A 124 3.99 4.98 -2.25
N PRO A 125 5.05 4.17 -2.19
CA PRO A 125 5.48 3.38 -3.35
C PRO A 125 4.41 2.38 -3.84
N VAL A 126 3.60 1.83 -2.93
CA VAL A 126 2.47 0.95 -3.31
C VAL A 126 1.44 1.72 -4.14
N ALA A 127 1.13 2.96 -3.76
CA ALA A 127 0.27 3.83 -4.56
C ALA A 127 0.86 4.11 -5.96
N CYS A 128 2.19 4.23 -6.08
CA CYS A 128 2.84 4.35 -7.39
C CYS A 128 2.61 3.10 -8.26
N GLY A 129 2.69 1.91 -7.68
CA GLY A 129 2.41 0.67 -8.39
C GLY A 129 0.96 0.56 -8.84
N LEU A 130 0.00 0.95 -7.98
CA LEU A 130 -1.41 1.05 -8.35
C LEU A 130 -1.60 2.05 -9.50
N GLY A 131 -1.04 3.26 -9.38
CA GLY A 131 -1.08 4.28 -10.43
C GLY A 131 -0.51 3.78 -11.76
N GLN A 132 0.60 3.02 -11.73
CA GLN A 132 1.17 2.41 -12.93
C GLN A 132 0.22 1.37 -13.55
N ALA A 133 -0.44 0.54 -12.73
CA ALA A 133 -1.41 -0.42 -13.22
C ALA A 133 -2.61 0.25 -13.89
N LEU A 134 -3.13 1.32 -13.26
CA LEU A 134 -4.23 2.11 -13.81
C LEU A 134 -3.83 2.75 -15.15
N ARG A 135 -2.64 3.33 -15.24
CA ARG A 135 -2.11 3.89 -16.49
C ARG A 135 -1.92 2.82 -17.56
N TYR A 136 -1.35 1.67 -17.22
CA TYR A 136 -1.17 0.55 -18.14
C TYR A 136 -2.49 0.04 -18.75
N ARG A 137 -3.56 0.06 -17.95
CA ARG A 137 -4.91 -0.33 -18.38
C ARG A 137 -5.74 0.80 -18.97
N GLU A 138 -5.17 2.01 -19.06
CA GLU A 138 -5.87 3.23 -19.51
C GLU A 138 -7.17 3.50 -18.72
N GLU A 139 -7.15 3.22 -17.40
CA GLU A 139 -8.30 3.42 -16.54
C GLU A 139 -8.40 4.86 -16.02
N ASP A 140 -9.63 5.34 -15.90
CA ASP A 140 -10.00 6.68 -15.42
C ASP A 140 -10.11 6.72 -13.89
N ARG A 141 -9.05 6.32 -13.20
CA ARG A 141 -8.96 6.17 -11.75
C ARG A 141 -7.67 6.78 -11.23
N VAL A 142 -7.62 7.04 -9.93
CA VAL A 142 -6.42 7.50 -9.23
C VAL A 142 -6.14 6.64 -7.99
N ALA A 143 -4.91 6.72 -7.47
CA ALA A 143 -4.54 6.21 -6.15
C ALA A 143 -4.24 7.37 -5.21
N CYS A 144 -4.97 7.50 -4.12
CA CYS A 144 -4.75 8.51 -3.09
C CYS A 144 -4.13 7.86 -1.84
N ALA A 145 -2.90 8.23 -1.53
CA ALA A 145 -2.16 7.69 -0.40
C ALA A 145 -1.94 8.73 0.70
N PHE A 146 -2.35 8.39 1.90
CA PHE A 146 -2.19 9.23 3.09
C PHE A 146 -0.83 9.02 3.75
N CYS A 147 -0.25 10.09 4.26
CA CYS A 147 0.97 10.08 5.05
C CYS A 147 0.90 11.15 6.15
N GLY A 148 1.45 10.90 7.32
CA GLY A 148 1.61 11.95 8.35
C GLY A 148 2.87 12.78 8.10
N ASP A 149 2.94 13.98 8.70
CA ASP A 149 4.08 14.89 8.62
C ASP A 149 5.42 14.20 8.99
N GLY A 150 5.46 13.43 10.08
CA GLY A 150 6.65 12.67 10.45
C GLY A 150 7.09 11.64 9.40
N GLY A 151 6.13 11.03 8.70
CA GLY A 151 6.40 10.06 7.64
C GLY A 151 7.05 10.67 6.39
N THR A 152 6.92 11.96 6.17
CA THR A 152 7.52 12.64 5.01
C THR A 152 9.05 12.72 5.04
N ARG A 153 9.67 12.27 6.14
CA ARG A 153 11.13 12.22 6.27
C ARG A 153 11.71 10.84 5.98
N GLU A 154 10.87 9.83 5.76
CA GLU A 154 11.29 8.50 5.37
C GLU A 154 11.76 8.47 3.90
N GLY A 155 12.68 7.55 3.58
CA GLY A 155 13.18 7.38 2.21
C GLY A 155 12.07 7.07 1.21
N ASP A 156 11.13 6.20 1.59
CA ASP A 156 10.00 5.78 0.76
C ASP A 156 9.12 6.97 0.29
N PHE A 157 9.02 8.06 1.07
CA PHE A 157 8.34 9.28 0.64
C PHE A 157 9.04 9.88 -0.59
N HIS A 158 10.35 10.09 -0.50
CA HIS A 158 11.15 10.73 -1.57
C HIS A 158 11.24 9.85 -2.81
N GLU A 159 11.39 8.55 -2.62
CA GLU A 159 11.42 7.56 -3.71
C GLU A 159 10.08 7.51 -4.45
N ALA A 160 8.95 7.55 -3.72
CA ALA A 160 7.62 7.52 -4.30
C ALA A 160 7.29 8.79 -5.09
N LEU A 161 7.60 10.00 -4.54
CA LEU A 161 7.36 11.25 -5.25
C LEU A 161 8.15 11.28 -6.57
N ASN A 162 9.43 10.92 -6.52
CA ASN A 162 10.27 10.85 -7.73
C ASN A 162 9.75 9.84 -8.75
N LEU A 163 9.40 8.63 -8.30
CA LEU A 163 8.88 7.58 -9.18
C LEU A 163 7.59 8.00 -9.86
N ALA A 164 6.65 8.56 -9.09
CA ALA A 164 5.37 9.01 -9.60
C ALA A 164 5.52 10.08 -10.68
N SER A 165 6.43 11.06 -10.47
CA SER A 165 6.69 12.12 -11.45
C SER A 165 7.40 11.58 -12.71
N VAL A 166 8.44 10.75 -12.55
CA VAL A 166 9.17 10.18 -13.71
C VAL A 166 8.26 9.34 -14.61
N TRP A 167 7.19 8.77 -14.05
CA TRP A 167 6.26 7.92 -14.79
C TRP A 167 4.91 8.59 -15.06
N ASP A 168 4.70 9.86 -14.67
CA ASP A 168 3.46 10.63 -14.79
C ASP A 168 2.25 9.86 -14.22
N LEU A 169 2.39 9.29 -13.02
CA LEU A 169 1.39 8.39 -12.46
C LEU A 169 0.17 9.14 -11.91
N PRO A 170 -1.06 8.58 -12.04
CA PRO A 170 -2.27 9.15 -11.48
C PRO A 170 -2.32 8.92 -9.95
N VAL A 171 -1.44 9.59 -9.22
CA VAL A 171 -1.29 9.44 -7.76
C VAL A 171 -1.49 10.78 -7.06
N ILE A 172 -2.24 10.76 -5.97
CA ILE A 172 -2.38 11.88 -5.03
C ILE A 172 -1.67 11.48 -3.74
N PHE A 173 -0.62 12.21 -3.38
CA PHE A 173 0.03 12.11 -2.09
C PHE A 173 -0.63 13.11 -1.14
N LEU A 174 -1.32 12.62 -0.11
CA LEU A 174 -2.04 13.44 0.85
C LEU A 174 -1.33 13.38 2.20
N VAL A 175 -0.73 14.49 2.61
CA VAL A 175 0.00 14.61 3.87
C VAL A 175 -0.90 15.26 4.92
N GLU A 176 -1.19 14.55 6.00
CA GLU A 176 -1.82 15.09 7.20
C GLU A 176 -0.74 15.72 8.09
N ASN A 177 -0.52 17.02 7.92
CA ASN A 177 0.39 17.76 8.79
C ASN A 177 -0.35 18.16 10.06
N ASN A 178 -0.27 17.31 11.08
CA ASN A 178 -0.97 17.49 12.35
C ASN A 178 -0.08 18.03 13.48
N GLY A 179 1.07 18.59 13.12
CA GLY A 179 1.98 19.32 13.99
C GLY A 179 2.98 18.46 14.77
N TYR A 180 2.80 17.14 14.82
CA TYR A 180 3.63 16.27 15.65
C TYR A 180 3.85 14.88 15.06
N GLY A 181 5.11 14.51 14.78
CA GLY A 181 5.54 13.13 14.59
C GLY A 181 5.79 12.44 15.94
N LEU A 182 4.85 11.66 16.47
CA LEU A 182 4.85 11.18 17.86
C LEU A 182 4.81 12.35 18.85
N SER A 183 5.94 12.68 19.48
CA SER A 183 6.13 13.83 20.40
C SER A 183 7.05 14.91 19.83
N THR A 184 7.61 14.70 18.63
CA THR A 184 8.49 15.67 17.99
C THR A 184 7.64 16.66 17.18
N PRO A 185 7.73 17.96 17.45
CA PRO A 185 7.05 18.97 16.66
C PRO A 185 7.52 18.94 15.20
N THR A 186 6.63 19.29 14.27
CA THR A 186 6.96 19.28 12.84
C THR A 186 8.12 20.21 12.48
N ASP A 187 8.25 21.36 13.13
CA ASP A 187 9.34 22.33 12.92
C ASP A 187 10.72 21.84 13.38
N GLU A 188 10.78 20.82 14.24
CA GLU A 188 12.03 20.12 14.57
C GLU A 188 12.39 19.00 13.58
N ALA A 189 11.42 18.52 12.80
CA ALA A 189 11.58 17.37 11.89
C ALA A 189 11.63 17.77 10.42
N VAL A 190 11.01 18.90 10.04
CA VAL A 190 10.80 19.35 8.66
C VAL A 190 11.38 20.74 8.49
N ALA A 191 12.40 20.87 7.64
CA ALA A 191 13.11 22.15 7.45
C ALA A 191 12.32 23.23 6.69
N PRO A 192 11.59 22.93 5.57
CA PRO A 192 10.74 23.93 4.91
C PRO A 192 9.50 24.25 5.75
N ALA A 193 8.95 25.45 5.57
CA ALA A 193 7.73 25.90 6.26
C ALA A 193 6.51 25.05 5.88
N ASP A 194 6.46 24.64 4.62
CA ASP A 194 5.41 23.79 4.10
C ASP A 194 6.01 22.52 3.49
N ILE A 195 5.42 21.37 3.83
CA ILE A 195 5.82 20.07 3.24
C ILE A 195 5.50 20.04 1.75
N ALA A 196 4.44 20.74 1.35
CA ALA A 196 4.04 20.89 -0.05
C ALA A 196 5.15 21.47 -0.95
N ASP A 197 6.10 22.24 -0.40
CA ASP A 197 7.25 22.78 -1.14
C ASP A 197 8.15 21.67 -1.73
N ALA A 198 8.09 20.45 -1.16
CA ALA A 198 8.80 19.31 -1.70
C ALA A 198 8.34 18.93 -3.12
N GLY A 199 7.10 19.23 -3.49
CA GLY A 199 6.55 18.97 -4.82
C GLY A 199 7.38 19.60 -5.94
N ALA A 200 7.86 20.83 -5.73
CA ALA A 200 8.70 21.53 -6.72
C ALA A 200 10.03 20.81 -7.01
N GLY A 201 10.57 20.06 -6.03
CA GLY A 201 11.78 19.27 -6.21
C GLY A 201 11.59 18.02 -7.09
N TYR A 202 10.35 17.63 -7.34
CA TYR A 202 9.96 16.46 -8.14
C TYR A 202 9.11 16.83 -9.36
N ASP A 203 9.03 18.11 -9.72
CA ASP A 203 8.25 18.63 -10.85
C ASP A 203 6.76 18.25 -10.76
N MET A 204 6.18 18.32 -9.55
CA MET A 204 4.75 18.12 -9.31
C MET A 204 4.14 19.27 -8.52
N PRO A 205 2.84 19.58 -8.70
CA PRO A 205 2.16 20.56 -7.88
C PRO A 205 2.18 20.18 -6.40
N GLY A 206 2.57 21.14 -5.54
CA GLY A 206 2.42 21.08 -4.09
C GLY A 206 1.37 22.09 -3.64
N VAL A 207 0.36 21.67 -2.89
CA VAL A 207 -0.76 22.50 -2.49
C VAL A 207 -0.98 22.41 -0.97
N VAL A 208 -0.98 23.57 -0.31
CA VAL A 208 -1.33 23.68 1.12
C VAL A 208 -2.82 23.94 1.27
N VAL A 209 -3.49 23.19 2.13
CA VAL A 209 -4.94 23.22 2.35
C VAL A 209 -5.23 23.35 3.85
N ASP A 210 -6.25 24.11 4.23
CA ASP A 210 -6.81 24.08 5.59
C ASP A 210 -7.51 22.73 5.80
N GLY A 211 -6.84 21.81 6.49
CA GLY A 211 -7.33 20.44 6.75
C GLY A 211 -8.50 20.37 7.74
N ASN A 212 -8.87 21.49 8.39
CA ASN A 212 -10.04 21.60 9.25
C ASN A 212 -11.24 22.25 8.56
N ASP A 213 -11.11 22.60 7.29
CA ASP A 213 -12.22 23.02 6.42
C ASP A 213 -12.55 21.90 5.43
N VAL A 214 -13.63 21.18 5.70
CA VAL A 214 -14.00 20.03 4.87
C VAL A 214 -14.34 20.40 3.43
N VAL A 215 -14.86 21.60 3.18
CA VAL A 215 -15.17 22.10 1.84
C VAL A 215 -13.89 22.39 1.08
N ALA A 216 -12.90 23.01 1.73
CA ALA A 216 -11.58 23.25 1.15
C ALA A 216 -10.86 21.93 0.84
N VAL A 217 -10.96 20.92 1.72
CA VAL A 217 -10.41 19.58 1.49
C VAL A 217 -11.06 18.94 0.26
N MET A 218 -12.39 18.93 0.17
CA MET A 218 -13.11 18.35 -0.97
C MET A 218 -12.74 19.03 -2.30
N ASP A 219 -12.68 20.34 -2.33
CA ASP A 219 -12.31 21.13 -3.52
C ASP A 219 -10.88 20.79 -3.96
N ALA A 220 -9.93 20.77 -3.02
CA ALA A 220 -8.54 20.45 -3.28
C ALA A 220 -8.37 19.01 -3.82
N VAL A 221 -9.02 18.03 -3.21
CA VAL A 221 -8.96 16.62 -3.65
C VAL A 221 -9.62 16.43 -5.00
N THR A 222 -10.76 17.09 -5.27
CA THR A 222 -11.42 17.05 -6.58
C THR A 222 -10.51 17.60 -7.69
N LYS A 223 -9.84 18.74 -7.44
CA LYS A 223 -8.89 19.34 -8.38
C LYS A 223 -7.65 18.44 -8.56
N ALA A 224 -7.11 17.91 -7.46
CA ALA A 224 -5.98 16.99 -7.50
C ALA A 224 -6.31 15.71 -8.28
N ARG A 225 -7.52 15.14 -8.11
CA ARG A 225 -7.99 14.00 -8.87
C ARG A 225 -8.03 14.29 -10.39
N ALA A 226 -8.57 15.45 -10.76
CA ALA A 226 -8.62 15.86 -12.16
C ALA A 226 -7.21 16.04 -12.75
N HIS A 227 -6.31 16.67 -12.01
CA HIS A 227 -4.91 16.86 -12.42
C HIS A 227 -4.18 15.52 -12.51
N ALA A 228 -4.28 14.68 -11.47
CA ALA A 228 -3.56 13.40 -11.44
C ALA A 228 -3.91 12.48 -12.62
N ARG A 229 -5.16 12.51 -13.08
CA ARG A 229 -5.62 11.78 -14.26
C ARG A 229 -5.07 12.33 -15.58
N ALA A 230 -4.88 13.64 -15.68
CA ALA A 230 -4.54 14.33 -16.92
C ALA A 230 -3.05 14.60 -17.08
N GLU A 231 -2.35 14.92 -15.99
CA GLU A 231 -1.04 15.55 -16.02
C GLU A 231 0.01 14.84 -15.14
N GLY A 232 -0.41 14.00 -14.19
CA GLY A 232 0.51 13.28 -13.29
C GLY A 232 0.30 13.62 -11.80
N PRO A 233 1.24 13.24 -10.91
CA PRO A 233 1.02 13.23 -9.47
C PRO A 233 0.85 14.63 -8.86
N VAL A 234 0.20 14.67 -7.68
CA VAL A 234 0.00 15.88 -6.88
C VAL A 234 0.35 15.60 -5.43
N LEU A 235 1.00 16.56 -4.77
CA LEU A 235 1.25 16.57 -3.33
C LEU A 235 0.30 17.56 -2.64
N LEU A 236 -0.60 17.06 -1.80
CA LEU A 236 -1.48 17.87 -0.95
C LEU A 236 -0.97 17.86 0.48
N GLU A 237 -0.80 19.03 1.08
CA GLU A 237 -0.52 19.18 2.51
C GLU A 237 -1.75 19.73 3.22
N MET A 238 -2.38 18.91 4.04
CA MET A 238 -3.53 19.25 4.86
C MET A 238 -3.05 19.75 6.23
N LYS A 239 -3.08 21.06 6.46
CA LYS A 239 -2.75 21.65 7.77
C LYS A 239 -3.87 21.38 8.75
N THR A 240 -3.56 20.63 9.80
CA THR A 240 -4.49 20.27 10.87
C THR A 240 -3.72 20.15 12.19
N PHE A 241 -4.37 19.64 13.23
CA PHE A 241 -3.69 19.43 14.50
C PHE A 241 -4.22 18.20 15.24
N ARG A 242 -3.29 17.46 15.85
CA ARG A 242 -3.63 16.33 16.69
C ARG A 242 -3.92 16.77 18.12
N VAL A 243 -5.19 17.03 18.44
CA VAL A 243 -5.64 17.48 19.75
C VAL A 243 -5.57 16.43 20.88
N ARG A 244 -5.24 15.19 20.51
CA ARG A 244 -5.08 14.06 21.43
C ARG A 244 -3.68 13.49 21.36
N GLY A 245 -3.33 12.54 22.22
CA GLY A 245 -2.04 11.84 22.18
C GLY A 245 -1.82 11.08 20.87
N HIS A 246 -0.57 10.72 20.58
CA HIS A 246 -0.28 9.85 19.43
C HIS A 246 -1.10 8.56 19.48
N GLU A 247 -1.12 7.94 20.63
CA GLU A 247 -2.05 6.92 21.09
C GLU A 247 -2.69 7.43 22.38
N GLU A 248 -3.91 7.02 22.68
CA GLU A 248 -4.63 7.53 23.87
C GLU A 248 -3.86 7.34 25.20
N ALA A 249 -3.09 6.26 25.33
CA ALA A 249 -2.25 6.03 26.50
C ALA A 249 -1.02 6.96 26.59
N SER A 250 -0.60 7.59 25.48
CA SER A 250 0.56 8.49 25.45
C SER A 250 0.30 9.84 26.12
N GLY A 251 -0.96 10.29 26.16
CA GLY A 251 -1.33 11.61 26.63
C GLY A 251 -0.78 12.76 25.77
N THR A 252 -0.90 13.99 26.25
CA THR A 252 -0.52 15.22 25.54
C THR A 252 0.41 16.13 26.35
N ALA A 253 1.06 15.62 27.42
CA ALA A 253 1.88 16.43 28.32
C ALA A 253 3.08 17.17 27.65
N TYR A 254 3.43 16.79 26.43
CA TYR A 254 4.47 17.43 25.61
C TYR A 254 3.92 18.52 24.68
N VAL A 255 2.61 18.73 24.63
CA VAL A 255 1.95 19.75 23.82
C VAL A 255 1.48 20.90 24.72
N PRO A 256 1.76 22.18 24.40
CA PRO A 256 1.20 23.31 25.14
C PRO A 256 -0.34 23.27 25.17
N ASP A 257 -0.91 23.45 26.36
CA ASP A 257 -2.38 23.44 26.54
C ASP A 257 -3.07 24.52 25.68
N GLU A 258 -2.45 25.71 25.57
CA GLU A 258 -2.94 26.84 24.78
C GLU A 258 -3.09 26.46 23.30
N LEU A 259 -2.15 25.67 22.78
CA LEU A 259 -2.20 25.21 21.38
C LEU A 259 -3.33 24.21 21.16
N ILE A 260 -3.55 23.32 22.12
CA ILE A 260 -4.68 22.36 22.06
C ILE A 260 -6.01 23.13 22.07
N GLU A 261 -6.17 24.12 22.95
CA GLU A 261 -7.40 24.94 23.02
C GLU A 261 -7.61 25.75 21.74
N GLU A 262 -6.55 26.37 21.19
CA GLU A 262 -6.63 27.07 19.89
C GLU A 262 -7.19 26.17 18.77
N TRP A 263 -6.71 24.93 18.68
CA TRP A 263 -7.16 24.02 17.62
C TRP A 263 -8.53 23.40 17.88
N LYS A 264 -8.97 23.31 19.13
CA LYS A 264 -10.36 22.96 19.46
C LYS A 264 -11.37 23.98 18.96
N GLU A 265 -11.00 25.27 18.95
CA GLU A 265 -11.84 26.32 18.36
C GLU A 265 -11.97 26.19 16.83
N LYS A 266 -11.09 25.40 16.21
CA LYS A 266 -11.10 25.11 14.77
C LYS A 266 -11.65 23.70 14.47
N ASP A 267 -12.45 23.13 15.37
CA ASP A 267 -13.04 21.79 15.18
C ASP A 267 -13.78 21.71 13.83
N PRO A 268 -13.47 20.73 12.96
CA PRO A 268 -14.01 20.67 11.61
C PRO A 268 -15.51 20.44 11.56
N ILE A 269 -16.08 19.75 12.54
CA ILE A 269 -17.51 19.47 12.62
C ILE A 269 -18.26 20.71 13.04
N ASP A 270 -17.76 21.43 14.05
CA ASP A 270 -18.37 22.66 14.53
C ASP A 270 -18.30 23.75 13.46
N ARG A 271 -17.16 23.90 12.77
CA ARG A 271 -16.99 24.85 11.64
C ARG A 271 -18.00 24.59 10.54
N PHE A 272 -18.15 23.34 10.11
CA PHE A 272 -19.15 22.99 9.09
C PHE A 272 -20.57 23.25 9.58
N ALA A 273 -20.89 22.86 10.83
CA ALA A 273 -22.21 23.07 11.43
C ALA A 273 -22.58 24.56 11.54
N GLU A 274 -21.63 25.42 11.91
CA GLU A 274 -21.84 26.86 11.99
C GLU A 274 -22.11 27.46 10.61
N GLN A 275 -21.29 27.09 9.61
CA GLN A 275 -21.46 27.55 8.25
C GLN A 275 -22.78 27.11 7.66
N ALA A 276 -23.14 25.81 7.80
CA ALA A 276 -24.38 25.27 7.28
C ALA A 276 -25.63 25.91 7.92
N ALA A 277 -25.56 26.25 9.22
CA ALA A 277 -26.63 26.98 9.90
C ALA A 277 -26.71 28.44 9.44
N ALA A 278 -25.58 29.12 9.25
CA ALA A 278 -25.52 30.50 8.78
C ALA A 278 -26.07 30.66 7.35
N ASP A 279 -25.76 29.69 6.49
CA ASP A 279 -26.26 29.62 5.11
C ASP A 279 -27.71 29.14 5.01
N GLY A 280 -28.30 28.68 6.14
CA GLY A 280 -29.66 28.21 6.22
C GLY A 280 -29.90 26.87 5.50
N VAL A 281 -28.83 26.10 5.20
CA VAL A 281 -28.92 24.82 4.49
C VAL A 281 -29.12 23.61 5.42
N LEU A 282 -28.81 23.77 6.73
CA LEU A 282 -29.11 22.75 7.74
C LEU A 282 -29.38 23.43 9.10
N THR A 283 -30.49 23.09 9.74
CA THR A 283 -30.85 23.67 11.04
C THR A 283 -30.16 22.97 12.20
N ARG A 284 -29.97 23.67 13.33
CA ARG A 284 -29.42 23.07 14.56
C ARG A 284 -30.23 21.87 15.04
N ASP A 285 -31.57 21.98 15.03
CA ASP A 285 -32.44 20.86 15.41
C ASP A 285 -32.22 19.63 14.52
N ALA A 286 -31.97 19.81 13.21
CA ALA A 286 -31.67 18.71 12.31
C ALA A 286 -30.27 18.11 12.59
N MET A 287 -29.28 18.92 12.96
CA MET A 287 -27.95 18.46 13.36
C MET A 287 -28.02 17.65 14.67
N ASP A 288 -28.75 18.14 15.66
CA ASP A 288 -28.97 17.45 16.94
C ASP A 288 -29.69 16.11 16.73
N ALA A 289 -30.67 16.07 15.83
CA ALA A 289 -31.32 14.82 15.45
C ALA A 289 -30.36 13.81 14.82
N VAL A 290 -29.48 14.25 13.91
CA VAL A 290 -28.46 13.39 13.29
C VAL A 290 -27.50 12.83 14.34
N ARG A 291 -27.05 13.65 15.30
CA ARG A 291 -26.18 13.18 16.39
C ARG A 291 -26.90 12.12 17.24
N ALA A 292 -28.13 12.38 17.65
CA ALA A 292 -28.91 11.44 18.47
C ALA A 292 -29.16 10.11 17.73
N GLU A 293 -29.44 10.15 16.43
CA GLU A 293 -29.58 8.96 15.60
C GLU A 293 -28.27 8.14 15.56
N LEU A 294 -27.14 8.80 15.31
CA LEU A 294 -25.83 8.16 15.28
C LEU A 294 -25.42 7.56 16.64
N GLU A 295 -25.66 8.29 17.72
CA GLU A 295 -25.39 7.79 19.09
C GLU A 295 -26.20 6.52 19.38
N ALA A 296 -27.49 6.51 19.04
CA ALA A 296 -28.34 5.34 19.23
C ALA A 296 -27.85 4.14 18.39
N GLU A 297 -27.50 4.37 17.11
CA GLU A 297 -26.97 3.32 16.24
C GLU A 297 -25.62 2.76 16.73
N VAL A 298 -24.71 3.62 17.18
CA VAL A 298 -23.41 3.23 17.71
C VAL A 298 -23.57 2.46 19.01
N ASP A 299 -24.53 2.86 19.86
CA ASP A 299 -24.83 2.15 21.10
C ASP A 299 -25.39 0.75 20.82
N GLU A 300 -26.38 0.63 19.93
CA GLU A 300 -26.96 -0.65 19.53
C GLU A 300 -25.88 -1.60 18.95
N ARG A 301 -25.05 -1.10 18.03
CA ARG A 301 -23.94 -1.90 17.45
C ARG A 301 -22.90 -2.29 18.49
N THR A 302 -22.60 -1.40 19.44
CA THR A 302 -21.69 -1.71 20.56
C THR A 302 -22.23 -2.82 21.44
N GLU A 303 -23.50 -2.77 21.79
CA GLU A 303 -24.15 -3.82 22.59
C GLU A 303 -24.18 -5.15 21.84
N TRP A 304 -24.46 -5.12 20.54
CA TRP A 304 -24.46 -6.31 19.68
C TRP A 304 -23.06 -6.92 19.58
N VAL A 305 -22.02 -6.12 19.29
CA VAL A 305 -20.64 -6.64 19.11
C VAL A 305 -20.05 -7.22 20.41
N LEU A 306 -20.42 -6.66 21.55
CA LEU A 306 -19.99 -7.19 22.85
C LEU A 306 -20.55 -8.58 23.17
N GLN A 307 -21.60 -9.01 22.47
CA GLN A 307 -22.19 -10.35 22.57
C GLN A 307 -21.55 -11.34 21.58
N GLN A 308 -20.79 -10.86 20.60
CA GLN A 308 -20.13 -11.73 19.64
C GLN A 308 -18.96 -12.48 20.30
N PRO A 309 -18.66 -13.71 19.86
CA PRO A 309 -17.52 -14.47 20.36
C PRO A 309 -16.20 -13.72 20.18
N GLU A 310 -15.26 -13.95 21.08
CA GLU A 310 -13.87 -13.53 20.86
C GLU A 310 -13.24 -14.37 19.77
N VAL A 311 -12.37 -13.74 18.95
CA VAL A 311 -11.65 -14.48 17.92
C VAL A 311 -10.78 -15.54 18.59
N THR A 312 -10.93 -16.77 18.12
CA THR A 312 -10.08 -17.90 18.50
C THR A 312 -9.38 -18.45 17.27
N SER A 313 -8.17 -18.95 17.43
CA SER A 313 -7.42 -19.55 16.33
C SER A 313 -6.63 -20.76 16.82
N THR A 314 -6.16 -21.57 15.86
CA THR A 314 -5.26 -22.70 16.12
C THR A 314 -3.95 -22.51 15.36
N PRO A 315 -2.84 -23.12 15.81
CA PRO A 315 -1.58 -23.08 15.07
C PRO A 315 -1.69 -23.58 13.62
N GLU A 316 -2.60 -24.53 13.37
CA GLU A 316 -2.88 -25.06 12.03
C GLU A 316 -3.56 -24.02 11.13
N ALA A 317 -4.59 -23.33 11.66
CA ALA A 317 -5.30 -22.27 10.96
C ALA A 317 -4.36 -21.10 10.64
N GLU A 318 -3.52 -20.70 11.60
CA GLU A 318 -2.57 -19.60 11.38
C GLU A 318 -1.49 -19.97 10.36
N ARG A 319 -0.93 -21.19 10.40
CA ARG A 319 0.01 -21.67 9.38
C ARG A 319 -0.64 -21.76 7.99
N GLY A 320 -1.89 -22.21 7.93
CA GLY A 320 -2.65 -22.31 6.68
C GLY A 320 -2.98 -20.96 6.05
N ALA A 321 -3.00 -19.88 6.84
CA ALA A 321 -3.30 -18.53 6.38
C ALA A 321 -2.07 -17.73 5.90
N VAL A 322 -0.85 -18.24 6.11
CA VAL A 322 0.38 -17.52 5.75
C VAL A 322 0.50 -17.30 4.24
N PHE A 323 0.09 -18.30 3.45
CA PHE A 323 0.20 -18.26 1.99
C PHE A 323 -1.16 -18.41 1.32
N ALA A 324 -1.36 -17.67 0.23
CA ALA A 324 -2.43 -17.95 -0.71
C ALA A 324 -2.21 -19.31 -1.40
N PRO A 325 -3.27 -20.03 -1.80
CA PRO A 325 -3.13 -21.30 -2.49
C PRO A 325 -2.33 -21.18 -3.79
N SER A 326 -1.25 -21.94 -3.90
CA SER A 326 -0.42 -21.98 -5.11
C SER A 326 -1.08 -22.82 -6.21
N PRO A 327 -0.86 -22.50 -7.50
CA PRO A 327 -1.31 -23.33 -8.60
C PRO A 327 -0.55 -24.64 -8.64
N GLU A 328 -1.18 -25.68 -9.19
CA GLU A 328 -0.53 -26.98 -9.42
C GLU A 328 0.59 -26.82 -10.46
N PRO A 329 1.79 -27.36 -10.19
CA PRO A 329 2.88 -27.32 -11.15
C PRO A 329 2.60 -28.22 -12.36
N ALA A 330 3.12 -27.77 -13.52
CA ALA A 330 3.04 -28.52 -14.79
C ALA A 330 4.46 -28.89 -15.27
N PRO A 331 5.07 -29.96 -14.75
CA PRO A 331 6.42 -30.37 -15.14
C PRO A 331 6.46 -30.80 -16.61
N PRO A 332 7.64 -30.73 -17.26
CA PRO A 332 7.77 -31.13 -18.65
C PRO A 332 7.58 -32.63 -18.81
N ALA A 333 7.05 -33.06 -19.96
CA ALA A 333 6.96 -34.48 -20.32
C ALA A 333 8.36 -35.14 -20.31
N PRO A 334 8.46 -36.41 -19.96
CA PRO A 334 9.75 -37.13 -19.92
C PRO A 334 10.51 -37.14 -21.26
N ASP A 335 9.79 -37.08 -22.36
CA ASP A 335 10.27 -37.10 -23.75
C ASP A 335 10.24 -35.70 -24.42
N ALA A 336 10.09 -34.64 -23.63
CA ALA A 336 10.08 -33.29 -24.15
C ALA A 336 11.38 -32.98 -24.91
N GLU A 337 11.25 -32.30 -26.05
CA GLU A 337 12.39 -31.78 -26.80
C GLU A 337 13.23 -30.85 -25.95
N THR A 338 14.55 -31.03 -25.95
CA THR A 338 15.48 -30.21 -25.14
C THR A 338 16.55 -29.58 -26.01
N GLU A 339 17.02 -28.38 -25.56
CA GLU A 339 18.15 -27.69 -26.13
C GLU A 339 19.23 -27.48 -25.05
N GLU A 340 20.51 -27.56 -25.45
CA GLU A 340 21.66 -27.34 -24.57
C GLU A 340 21.94 -25.83 -24.44
N VAL A 341 21.49 -25.20 -23.36
CA VAL A 341 21.60 -23.76 -23.15
C VAL A 341 22.40 -23.39 -21.88
N ARG A 342 22.87 -22.15 -21.80
CA ARG A 342 23.47 -21.63 -20.55
C ARG A 342 22.40 -21.35 -19.52
N PHE A 343 22.79 -21.27 -18.24
CA PHE A 343 21.88 -20.92 -17.16
C PHE A 343 21.17 -19.57 -17.42
N ILE A 344 21.90 -18.55 -17.87
CA ILE A 344 21.31 -17.23 -18.15
C ILE A 344 20.31 -17.25 -19.31
N ASP A 345 20.57 -18.05 -20.35
CA ASP A 345 19.66 -18.20 -21.50
C ASP A 345 18.34 -18.85 -21.06
N ALA A 346 18.40 -19.78 -20.10
CA ALA A 346 17.21 -20.41 -19.51
C ALA A 346 16.38 -19.43 -18.68
N VAL A 347 17.01 -18.51 -17.94
CA VAL A 347 16.33 -17.42 -17.23
C VAL A 347 15.67 -16.45 -18.21
N GLN A 348 16.39 -16.02 -19.24
CA GLN A 348 15.87 -15.15 -20.30
C GLN A 348 14.66 -15.79 -21.00
N ASP A 349 14.77 -17.08 -21.38
CA ASP A 349 13.71 -17.80 -22.05
C ASP A 349 12.45 -17.95 -21.17
N ALA A 350 12.63 -18.22 -19.86
CA ALA A 350 11.52 -18.30 -18.92
C ALA A 350 10.71 -16.99 -18.88
N LEU A 351 11.39 -15.86 -18.75
CA LEU A 351 10.75 -14.52 -18.73
C LEU A 351 10.09 -14.21 -20.06
N ARG A 352 10.80 -14.43 -21.18
CA ARG A 352 10.30 -14.13 -22.53
C ARG A 352 9.05 -14.94 -22.85
N GLN A 353 9.03 -16.24 -22.53
CA GLN A 353 7.85 -17.08 -22.69
C GLN A 353 6.69 -16.61 -21.81
N ALA A 354 6.96 -16.28 -20.53
CA ALA A 354 5.93 -15.78 -19.63
C ALA A 354 5.30 -14.47 -20.16
N MET A 355 6.11 -13.55 -20.62
CA MET A 355 5.63 -12.28 -21.17
C MET A 355 4.87 -12.43 -22.50
N ARG A 356 5.16 -13.47 -23.29
CA ARG A 356 4.39 -13.82 -24.51
C ARG A 356 3.05 -14.43 -24.16
N ASP A 357 3.03 -15.28 -23.15
CA ASP A 357 1.83 -16.02 -22.73
C ASP A 357 0.85 -15.15 -21.94
N ASP A 358 1.36 -14.12 -21.22
CA ASP A 358 0.58 -13.30 -20.31
C ASP A 358 0.97 -11.81 -20.37
N ASN A 359 0.02 -10.99 -20.81
CA ASN A 359 0.20 -9.54 -20.88
C ASN A 359 0.24 -8.86 -19.50
N SER A 360 -0.15 -9.52 -18.43
CA SER A 360 -0.06 -8.98 -17.07
C SER A 360 1.38 -8.95 -16.54
N VAL A 361 2.32 -9.71 -17.13
CA VAL A 361 3.72 -9.76 -16.70
C VAL A 361 4.44 -8.47 -17.07
N ILE A 362 4.92 -7.75 -16.05
CA ILE A 362 5.67 -6.50 -16.17
C ILE A 362 7.04 -6.68 -15.52
N VAL A 363 8.10 -6.38 -16.27
CA VAL A 363 9.48 -6.41 -15.77
C VAL A 363 9.94 -4.99 -15.50
N MET A 364 10.39 -4.71 -14.29
CA MET A 364 10.94 -3.42 -13.92
C MET A 364 12.18 -3.55 -13.04
N GLY A 365 13.04 -2.56 -13.10
CA GLY A 365 14.31 -2.51 -12.37
C GLY A 365 15.25 -1.50 -12.99
N GLN A 366 16.45 -1.41 -12.46
CA GLN A 366 17.48 -0.50 -12.98
C GLN A 366 18.09 -1.09 -14.27
N ASP A 367 18.16 -0.29 -15.33
CA ASP A 367 18.77 -0.62 -16.63
C ASP A 367 18.16 -1.85 -17.35
N VAL A 368 16.97 -2.30 -16.98
CA VAL A 368 16.34 -3.51 -17.55
C VAL A 368 15.77 -3.28 -18.96
N ALA A 369 15.53 -2.03 -19.34
CA ALA A 369 14.93 -1.67 -20.63
C ALA A 369 15.99 -1.77 -21.77
N GLU A 370 16.37 -0.67 -22.41
CA GLU A 370 17.23 -0.66 -23.62
C GLU A 370 18.62 -1.26 -23.39
N TYR A 371 19.14 -1.13 -22.16
CA TYR A 371 20.42 -1.75 -21.83
C TYR A 371 20.32 -3.28 -21.68
N GLY A 372 19.12 -3.79 -21.39
CA GLY A 372 18.85 -5.23 -21.25
C GLY A 372 19.35 -5.85 -19.95
N GLY A 373 19.45 -5.03 -18.88
CA GLY A 373 19.98 -5.43 -17.58
C GLY A 373 21.52 -5.59 -17.55
N VAL A 374 22.08 -5.52 -16.34
CA VAL A 374 23.56 -5.64 -16.14
C VAL A 374 24.11 -6.96 -16.68
N PHE A 375 23.35 -8.02 -16.60
CA PHE A 375 23.72 -9.36 -17.07
C PHE A 375 23.13 -9.74 -18.42
N LYS A 376 22.33 -8.85 -19.05
CA LYS A 376 21.69 -9.05 -20.36
C LYS A 376 20.57 -10.08 -20.35
N VAL A 377 19.85 -10.22 -19.23
CA VAL A 377 18.70 -11.12 -19.15
C VAL A 377 17.51 -10.57 -19.92
N THR A 378 17.32 -9.25 -19.94
CA THR A 378 16.21 -8.58 -20.64
C THR A 378 16.59 -7.96 -21.98
N ASP A 379 17.73 -8.38 -22.54
CA ASP A 379 18.19 -7.90 -23.86
C ASP A 379 17.18 -8.21 -24.97
N GLY A 380 16.76 -7.19 -25.73
CA GLY A 380 15.75 -7.29 -26.79
C GLY A 380 14.30 -7.35 -26.27
N PHE A 381 14.04 -7.17 -24.97
CA PHE A 381 12.68 -7.24 -24.43
C PHE A 381 11.86 -5.98 -24.70
N VAL A 382 12.49 -4.80 -24.68
CA VAL A 382 11.79 -3.55 -25.01
C VAL A 382 11.26 -3.55 -26.43
N GLU A 383 12.06 -4.06 -27.38
CA GLU A 383 11.70 -4.16 -28.80
C GLU A 383 10.53 -5.13 -29.00
N GLU A 384 10.44 -6.18 -28.18
CA GLU A 384 9.42 -7.20 -28.31
C GLU A 384 8.12 -6.85 -27.54
N PHE A 385 8.23 -6.29 -26.33
CA PHE A 385 7.11 -6.11 -25.39
C PHE A 385 6.73 -4.65 -25.14
N GLY A 386 7.56 -3.71 -25.55
CA GLY A 386 7.35 -2.28 -25.32
C GLY A 386 7.77 -1.79 -23.93
N ARG A 387 7.91 -0.46 -23.81
CA ARG A 387 8.34 0.21 -22.58
C ARG A 387 7.32 0.13 -21.44
N GLU A 388 6.06 -0.06 -21.73
CA GLU A 388 5.02 -0.20 -20.71
C GLU A 388 5.17 -1.51 -19.91
N ARG A 389 5.77 -2.53 -20.53
CA ARG A 389 6.00 -3.83 -19.89
C ARG A 389 7.45 -4.10 -19.49
N VAL A 390 8.40 -3.30 -19.97
CA VAL A 390 9.83 -3.41 -19.62
C VAL A 390 10.34 -2.02 -19.26
N ARG A 391 10.38 -1.71 -17.96
CA ARG A 391 10.59 -0.34 -17.48
C ARG A 391 11.83 -0.19 -16.64
N ASN A 392 12.63 0.83 -16.95
CA ASN A 392 13.65 1.28 -16.03
C ASN A 392 13.05 1.99 -14.83
N THR A 393 13.45 1.63 -13.62
CA THR A 393 13.19 2.42 -12.41
C THR A 393 14.34 3.40 -12.17
N PRO A 394 14.11 4.50 -11.46
CA PRO A 394 15.18 5.19 -10.75
C PRO A 394 15.94 4.23 -9.81
N ILE A 395 17.05 4.66 -9.22
CA ILE A 395 17.77 3.89 -8.18
C ILE A 395 16.99 4.05 -6.86
N ILE A 396 16.02 3.17 -6.64
CA ILE A 396 15.05 3.21 -5.54
C ILE A 396 14.61 1.78 -5.20
N GLU A 397 15.45 0.98 -4.61
CA GLU A 397 15.17 -0.43 -4.36
C GLU A 397 13.89 -0.65 -3.55
N SER A 398 13.68 0.16 -2.48
CA SER A 398 12.47 0.13 -1.66
C SER A 398 11.24 0.54 -2.49
N GLY A 399 11.33 1.66 -3.18
CA GLY A 399 10.26 2.19 -4.03
C GLY A 399 9.87 1.23 -5.15
N ALA A 400 10.83 0.58 -5.79
CA ALA A 400 10.58 -0.40 -6.85
C ALA A 400 9.84 -1.64 -6.32
N ILE A 401 10.23 -2.16 -5.16
CA ILE A 401 9.56 -3.32 -4.53
C ILE A 401 8.14 -2.95 -4.08
N GLY A 402 7.97 -1.77 -3.46
CA GLY A 402 6.65 -1.25 -3.07
C GLY A 402 5.72 -1.05 -4.28
N ALA A 403 6.24 -0.51 -5.39
CA ALA A 403 5.49 -0.42 -6.64
C ALA A 403 5.11 -1.80 -7.19
N GLY A 404 6.00 -2.80 -7.06
CA GLY A 404 5.66 -4.19 -7.36
C GLY A 404 4.45 -4.69 -6.57
N LEU A 405 4.38 -4.37 -5.28
CA LEU A 405 3.19 -4.71 -4.47
C LEU A 405 1.92 -4.06 -5.03
N GLY A 406 1.97 -2.77 -5.37
CA GLY A 406 0.81 -2.07 -5.93
C GLY A 406 0.33 -2.67 -7.25
N LEU A 407 1.26 -3.03 -8.15
CA LEU A 407 0.94 -3.74 -9.39
C LEU A 407 0.24 -5.09 -9.11
N ALA A 408 0.75 -5.85 -8.12
CA ALA A 408 0.18 -7.15 -7.76
C ALA A 408 -1.21 -7.02 -7.11
N VAL A 409 -1.47 -5.98 -6.32
CA VAL A 409 -2.81 -5.68 -5.76
C VAL A 409 -3.82 -5.46 -6.88
N GLU A 410 -3.43 -4.80 -7.97
CA GLU A 410 -4.28 -4.61 -9.16
C GLU A 410 -4.31 -5.84 -10.10
N GLY A 411 -3.68 -6.95 -9.69
CA GLY A 411 -3.73 -8.23 -10.42
C GLY A 411 -2.78 -8.31 -11.62
N LEU A 412 -1.73 -7.48 -11.66
CA LEU A 412 -0.61 -7.67 -12.57
C LEU A 412 0.45 -8.59 -11.96
N THR A 413 1.36 -9.08 -12.78
CA THR A 413 2.44 -10.00 -12.39
C THR A 413 3.79 -9.27 -12.49
N PRO A 414 4.19 -8.53 -11.44
CA PRO A 414 5.44 -7.77 -11.46
C PRO A 414 6.67 -8.66 -11.22
N VAL A 415 7.69 -8.40 -12.02
CA VAL A 415 9.05 -8.89 -11.84
C VAL A 415 9.94 -7.70 -11.53
N VAL A 416 10.44 -7.60 -10.31
CA VAL A 416 11.35 -6.55 -9.88
C VAL A 416 12.77 -7.07 -9.91
N GLU A 417 13.60 -6.57 -10.82
CA GLU A 417 15.01 -6.95 -10.91
C GLU A 417 15.88 -6.04 -10.05
N MET A 418 16.57 -6.63 -9.07
CA MET A 418 17.70 -6.00 -8.40
C MET A 418 18.94 -6.15 -9.29
N GLN A 419 19.73 -5.10 -9.48
CA GLN A 419 20.99 -5.23 -10.22
C GLN A 419 21.94 -6.25 -9.56
N TYR A 420 21.99 -6.22 -8.23
CA TYR A 420 22.72 -7.16 -7.38
C TYR A 420 21.90 -7.44 -6.13
N ALA A 421 21.94 -8.67 -5.65
CA ALA A 421 21.27 -9.06 -4.42
C ALA A 421 21.75 -8.24 -3.20
N ASP A 422 22.98 -7.75 -3.24
CA ASP A 422 23.56 -6.89 -2.19
C ASP A 422 22.67 -5.67 -1.90
N PHE A 423 22.02 -5.09 -2.92
CA PHE A 423 21.19 -3.88 -2.82
C PHE A 423 19.78 -4.15 -2.31
N ILE A 424 19.37 -5.42 -2.22
CA ILE A 424 18.07 -5.79 -1.66
C ILE A 424 17.92 -5.34 -0.20
N SER A 425 19.05 -5.09 0.46
CA SER A 425 19.10 -4.54 1.82
C SER A 425 18.42 -3.18 1.95
N CYS A 426 18.38 -2.37 0.88
CA CYS A 426 17.66 -1.10 0.84
C CYS A 426 16.14 -1.28 0.80
N GLY A 427 15.64 -2.43 0.35
CA GLY A 427 14.23 -2.75 0.24
C GLY A 427 13.69 -3.73 1.30
N VAL A 428 14.45 -4.02 2.37
CA VAL A 428 14.07 -5.00 3.40
C VAL A 428 12.70 -4.69 4.01
N ASN A 429 12.40 -3.41 4.27
CA ASN A 429 11.11 -3.01 4.83
C ASN A 429 9.94 -3.44 3.92
N GLN A 430 10.01 -3.17 2.64
CA GLN A 430 8.97 -3.55 1.68
C GLN A 430 8.83 -5.08 1.56
N ILE A 431 9.94 -5.82 1.64
CA ILE A 431 9.92 -7.29 1.55
C ILE A 431 9.34 -7.91 2.81
N VAL A 432 9.90 -7.58 3.98
CA VAL A 432 9.64 -8.31 5.24
C VAL A 432 8.34 -7.83 5.90
N ASN A 433 8.09 -6.51 5.89
CA ASN A 433 6.96 -5.92 6.60
C ASN A 433 5.73 -5.70 5.71
N ASN A 434 5.90 -5.62 4.40
CA ASN A 434 4.82 -5.39 3.47
C ASN A 434 4.49 -6.65 2.64
N LEU A 435 5.33 -7.05 1.69
CA LEU A 435 5.07 -8.23 0.85
C LEU A 435 4.76 -9.49 1.67
N ALA A 436 5.63 -9.83 2.63
CA ALA A 436 5.51 -11.07 3.40
C ALA A 436 4.23 -11.16 4.24
N THR A 437 3.69 -10.02 4.69
CA THR A 437 2.60 -10.01 5.67
C THR A 437 1.23 -9.72 5.07
N THR A 438 1.15 -9.17 3.87
CA THR A 438 -0.10 -8.69 3.27
C THR A 438 -1.17 -9.77 3.20
N HIS A 439 -0.87 -10.94 2.66
CA HIS A 439 -1.85 -12.03 2.59
C HIS A 439 -2.27 -12.52 3.98
N TYR A 440 -1.33 -12.76 4.89
CA TYR A 440 -1.62 -13.21 6.24
C TYR A 440 -2.53 -12.25 7.00
N ARG A 441 -2.32 -10.94 6.85
CA ARG A 441 -3.02 -9.91 7.61
C ARG A 441 -4.45 -9.68 7.12
N TRP A 442 -4.67 -9.58 5.82
CA TRP A 442 -5.98 -9.24 5.27
C TRP A 442 -6.36 -9.96 3.98
N GLY A 443 -5.67 -11.07 3.68
CA GLY A 443 -6.09 -12.04 2.66
C GLY A 443 -5.80 -11.66 1.21
N GLN A 444 -5.12 -10.52 0.94
CA GLN A 444 -4.78 -10.08 -0.42
C GLN A 444 -3.60 -10.89 -0.97
N PRO A 445 -3.76 -11.69 -2.03
CA PRO A 445 -2.64 -12.29 -2.73
C PRO A 445 -1.74 -11.23 -3.36
N VAL A 446 -0.43 -11.41 -3.29
CA VAL A 446 0.56 -10.48 -3.85
C VAL A 446 1.69 -11.25 -4.52
N GLY A 447 1.47 -11.66 -5.76
CA GLY A 447 2.43 -12.41 -6.56
C GLY A 447 3.53 -11.51 -7.13
N VAL A 448 4.49 -11.12 -6.31
CA VAL A 448 5.67 -10.31 -6.72
C VAL A 448 6.89 -11.22 -6.80
N THR A 449 7.56 -11.26 -7.95
CA THR A 449 8.84 -11.94 -8.10
C THR A 449 9.97 -10.92 -8.05
N VAL A 450 10.80 -10.96 -7.01
CA VAL A 450 12.02 -10.17 -6.91
C VAL A 450 13.20 -11.02 -7.37
N ARG A 451 13.78 -10.70 -8.54
CA ARG A 451 14.99 -11.35 -9.05
C ARG A 451 16.24 -10.67 -8.51
N ALA A 452 17.18 -11.45 -8.00
CA ALA A 452 18.34 -10.92 -7.33
C ALA A 452 19.63 -11.71 -7.70
N PRO A 453 20.46 -11.21 -8.61
CA PRO A 453 21.76 -11.82 -8.94
C PRO A 453 22.72 -11.75 -7.75
N PHE A 454 23.13 -12.90 -7.20
CA PHE A 454 23.92 -12.97 -5.96
C PHE A 454 25.25 -13.70 -6.10
N GLY A 455 26.06 -13.69 -5.04
CA GLY A 455 27.32 -14.44 -4.93
C GLY A 455 28.51 -13.82 -5.66
N GLY A 456 29.68 -14.40 -5.48
CA GLY A 456 30.93 -13.92 -6.06
C GLY A 456 31.11 -14.30 -7.53
N GLY A 457 32.29 -14.01 -8.08
CA GLY A 457 32.76 -14.48 -9.40
C GLY A 457 32.92 -13.41 -10.48
N ILE A 458 32.65 -12.13 -10.18
CA ILE A 458 32.80 -11.02 -11.12
C ILE A 458 33.97 -10.05 -10.75
N GLY A 459 34.58 -10.22 -9.59
CA GLY A 459 35.73 -9.40 -9.15
C GLY A 459 35.36 -7.98 -8.69
N ALA A 460 34.07 -7.71 -8.36
CA ALA A 460 33.58 -6.37 -8.00
C ALA A 460 33.61 -6.07 -6.48
N GLY A 461 34.30 -6.89 -5.69
CA GLY A 461 34.48 -6.69 -4.25
C GLY A 461 33.27 -7.11 -3.40
N PRO A 462 33.29 -6.79 -2.08
CA PRO A 462 32.31 -7.34 -1.12
C PRO A 462 30.89 -6.87 -1.33
N PHE A 463 30.64 -5.64 -1.77
CA PHE A 463 29.31 -5.09 -1.97
C PHE A 463 28.62 -5.51 -3.28
N HIS A 464 29.21 -6.48 -4.00
CA HIS A 464 28.66 -7.10 -5.20
C HIS A 464 28.82 -8.62 -5.18
N SER A 465 29.05 -9.21 -4.00
CA SER A 465 29.42 -10.63 -3.88
C SER A 465 28.75 -11.33 -2.68
N GLN A 466 27.77 -10.69 -2.05
CA GLN A 466 27.11 -11.24 -0.88
C GLN A 466 26.13 -12.35 -1.25
N SER A 467 25.79 -13.19 -0.25
CA SER A 467 24.78 -14.23 -0.32
C SER A 467 23.79 -13.97 0.82
N MET A 468 22.64 -13.41 0.49
CA MET A 468 21.69 -12.83 1.45
C MET A 468 20.41 -13.66 1.60
N GLU A 469 20.29 -14.76 0.90
CA GLU A 469 19.13 -15.64 0.90
C GLU A 469 18.70 -16.08 2.31
N ALA A 470 19.66 -16.27 3.22
CA ALA A 470 19.41 -16.65 4.59
C ALA A 470 18.67 -15.57 5.41
N TRP A 471 18.78 -14.29 5.04
CA TRP A 471 18.06 -13.21 5.72
C TRP A 471 16.54 -13.33 5.56
N PHE A 472 16.11 -13.91 4.46
CA PHE A 472 14.70 -14.01 4.10
C PHE A 472 14.11 -15.41 4.28
N ALA A 473 14.95 -16.44 4.31
CA ALA A 473 14.53 -17.84 4.37
C ALA A 473 13.71 -18.21 5.63
N HIS A 474 13.83 -17.43 6.71
CA HIS A 474 13.07 -17.63 7.94
C HIS A 474 11.91 -16.62 8.12
N THR A 475 11.61 -15.80 7.11
CA THR A 475 10.50 -14.85 7.14
C THR A 475 9.25 -15.53 6.61
N PRO A 476 8.21 -15.78 7.45
CA PRO A 476 6.95 -16.34 6.99
C PRO A 476 6.29 -15.43 5.93
N GLY A 477 5.65 -16.03 4.93
CA GLY A 477 5.01 -15.31 3.83
C GLY A 477 5.90 -15.09 2.61
N LEU A 478 7.21 -15.36 2.71
CA LEU A 478 8.14 -15.32 1.58
C LEU A 478 8.51 -16.73 1.09
N LYS A 479 8.62 -16.89 -0.22
CA LYS A 479 9.25 -18.05 -0.85
C LYS A 479 10.64 -17.65 -1.37
N VAL A 480 11.67 -18.38 -0.96
CA VAL A 480 13.07 -18.11 -1.35
C VAL A 480 13.55 -19.24 -2.25
N VAL A 481 13.93 -18.91 -3.49
CA VAL A 481 14.25 -19.86 -4.53
C VAL A 481 15.66 -19.62 -5.05
N VAL A 482 16.50 -20.67 -5.10
CA VAL A 482 17.90 -20.60 -5.54
C VAL A 482 18.19 -21.73 -6.53
N PRO A 483 17.92 -21.55 -7.84
CA PRO A 483 18.15 -22.59 -8.84
C PRO A 483 19.65 -22.85 -9.06
N ALA A 484 19.99 -24.13 -9.39
CA ALA A 484 21.36 -24.54 -9.61
C ALA A 484 21.64 -25.05 -11.05
N THR A 485 20.63 -25.41 -11.81
CA THR A 485 20.76 -25.87 -13.21
C THR A 485 19.93 -25.02 -14.16
N PRO A 486 20.26 -25.00 -15.47
CA PRO A 486 19.44 -24.26 -16.46
C PRO A 486 17.98 -24.72 -16.49
N ARG A 487 17.73 -26.04 -16.39
CA ARG A 487 16.38 -26.59 -16.33
C ARG A 487 15.61 -26.08 -15.11
N ASP A 488 16.25 -26.09 -13.94
CA ASP A 488 15.62 -25.62 -12.71
C ASP A 488 15.41 -24.10 -12.78
N ALA A 489 16.34 -23.33 -13.34
CA ALA A 489 16.21 -21.88 -13.50
C ALA A 489 14.98 -21.52 -14.32
N LYS A 490 14.76 -22.15 -15.49
CA LYS A 490 13.56 -21.92 -16.31
C LYS A 490 12.28 -22.35 -15.60
N GLY A 491 12.23 -23.59 -15.11
CA GLY A 491 11.00 -24.15 -14.53
C GLY A 491 10.59 -23.46 -13.23
N LEU A 492 11.53 -23.22 -12.31
CA LEU A 492 11.25 -22.55 -11.03
C LEU A 492 10.92 -21.06 -11.21
N LEU A 493 11.52 -20.36 -12.21
CA LEU A 493 11.14 -18.97 -12.50
C LEU A 493 9.73 -18.89 -13.07
N ARG A 494 9.36 -19.82 -13.96
CA ARG A 494 7.97 -19.91 -14.46
C ARG A 494 6.98 -20.20 -13.32
N THR A 495 7.37 -21.02 -12.33
CA THR A 495 6.56 -21.23 -11.12
C THR A 495 6.46 -19.95 -10.31
N ALA A 496 7.56 -19.21 -10.12
CA ALA A 496 7.57 -17.95 -9.38
C ALA A 496 6.62 -16.91 -10.00
N LEU A 497 6.55 -16.84 -11.33
CA LEU A 497 5.66 -15.92 -12.04
C LEU A 497 4.17 -16.31 -11.98
N ALA A 498 3.86 -17.57 -11.74
CA ALA A 498 2.50 -18.06 -11.55
C ALA A 498 2.07 -18.05 -10.07
N GLU A 499 2.99 -17.76 -9.17
CA GLU A 499 2.79 -17.85 -7.72
C GLU A 499 2.04 -16.62 -7.19
N PRO A 500 0.91 -16.78 -6.47
CA PRO A 500 0.18 -15.65 -5.88
C PRO A 500 0.84 -15.10 -4.60
N ASN A 501 1.98 -15.64 -4.19
CA ASN A 501 2.73 -15.22 -3.02
C ASN A 501 4.08 -14.62 -3.42
N PRO A 502 4.71 -13.77 -2.59
CA PRO A 502 5.99 -13.17 -2.92
C PRO A 502 7.12 -14.19 -3.05
N VAL A 503 7.89 -14.08 -4.13
CA VAL A 503 9.05 -14.95 -4.39
C VAL A 503 10.32 -14.12 -4.50
N LEU A 504 11.32 -14.44 -3.70
CA LEU A 504 12.68 -13.95 -3.87
C LEU A 504 13.46 -14.99 -4.68
N PHE A 505 13.81 -14.64 -5.90
CA PHE A 505 14.46 -15.53 -6.85
C PHE A 505 15.94 -15.16 -6.99
N PHE A 506 16.79 -15.86 -6.25
CA PHE A 506 18.23 -15.61 -6.20
C PHE A 506 18.99 -16.39 -7.28
N GLU A 507 19.70 -15.70 -8.14
CA GLU A 507 20.44 -16.26 -9.27
C GLU A 507 21.94 -16.12 -9.08
N HIS A 508 22.66 -17.23 -8.88
CA HIS A 508 24.10 -17.14 -8.63
C HIS A 508 24.86 -16.71 -9.90
N LYS A 509 25.44 -15.52 -9.89
CA LYS A 509 26.11 -14.87 -11.03
C LYS A 509 27.16 -15.74 -11.73
N LYS A 510 27.94 -16.52 -10.97
CA LYS A 510 28.94 -17.43 -11.55
C LYS A 510 28.30 -18.49 -12.46
N LEU A 511 27.07 -18.94 -12.16
CA LEU A 511 26.40 -19.97 -12.94
C LEU A 511 25.92 -19.45 -14.30
N TYR A 512 25.66 -18.16 -14.44
CA TYR A 512 25.08 -17.56 -15.64
C TYR A 512 25.75 -18.03 -16.94
N ARG A 513 27.08 -18.07 -17.00
CA ARG A 513 27.83 -18.41 -18.21
C ARG A 513 28.68 -19.68 -18.08
N SER A 514 28.89 -20.18 -16.85
CA SER A 514 29.74 -21.34 -16.60
C SER A 514 28.99 -22.67 -16.61
N VAL A 515 27.66 -22.64 -16.41
CA VAL A 515 26.84 -23.86 -16.38
C VAL A 515 25.97 -23.91 -17.62
N ARG A 516 26.01 -25.04 -18.30
CA ARG A 516 25.13 -25.42 -19.43
C ARG A 516 24.41 -26.72 -19.09
N GLY A 517 23.30 -26.96 -19.75
CA GLY A 517 22.57 -28.22 -19.63
C GLY A 517 21.32 -28.25 -20.50
N PRO A 518 20.73 -29.45 -20.65
CA PRO A 518 19.52 -29.63 -21.44
C PRO A 518 18.32 -28.98 -20.76
N VAL A 519 17.59 -28.16 -21.51
CA VAL A 519 16.37 -27.48 -21.08
C VAL A 519 15.24 -27.77 -22.05
N PRO A 520 14.05 -28.20 -21.58
CA PRO A 520 12.87 -28.32 -22.44
C PRO A 520 12.54 -27.02 -23.16
N THR A 521 12.31 -27.08 -24.48
CA THR A 521 12.02 -25.92 -25.32
C THR A 521 10.65 -25.33 -25.06
N GLY A 522 9.66 -26.16 -24.68
CA GLY A 522 8.32 -25.73 -24.31
C GLY A 522 8.26 -25.04 -22.93
N ALA A 523 7.09 -24.48 -22.64
CA ALA A 523 6.78 -23.94 -21.32
C ALA A 523 6.54 -25.05 -20.31
N TYR A 524 7.06 -24.88 -19.08
CA TYR A 524 6.83 -25.80 -17.95
C TYR A 524 7.09 -25.09 -16.64
N THR A 525 6.53 -25.64 -15.57
CA THR A 525 6.79 -25.23 -14.17
C THR A 525 7.35 -26.40 -13.38
N LEU A 526 8.06 -26.09 -12.30
CA LEU A 526 8.58 -27.09 -11.36
C LEU A 526 8.06 -26.79 -9.95
N PRO A 527 7.73 -27.81 -9.15
CA PRO A 527 7.24 -27.59 -7.80
C PRO A 527 8.30 -26.94 -6.90
N PHE A 528 7.86 -26.01 -6.04
CA PHE A 528 8.68 -25.56 -4.93
C PHE A 528 8.69 -26.59 -3.80
N GLY A 529 9.81 -26.70 -3.08
CA GLY A 529 9.93 -27.58 -1.91
C GLY A 529 10.15 -29.07 -2.22
N GLU A 530 10.19 -29.46 -3.49
CA GLU A 530 10.50 -30.85 -3.88
C GLU A 530 11.98 -31.03 -4.23
N ALA A 531 12.62 -31.95 -3.56
CA ALA A 531 14.02 -32.26 -3.82
C ALA A 531 14.17 -33.31 -4.94
N ARG A 532 15.15 -33.09 -5.81
CA ARG A 532 15.59 -34.09 -6.80
C ARG A 532 16.86 -34.77 -6.31
N VAL A 533 16.87 -36.09 -6.29
CA VAL A 533 18.11 -36.86 -6.01
C VAL A 533 19.04 -36.68 -7.19
N ALA A 534 20.11 -35.92 -7.03
CA ALA A 534 21.10 -35.63 -8.06
C ALA A 534 22.22 -36.66 -8.10
N ARG A 535 22.44 -37.36 -6.99
CA ARG A 535 23.47 -38.38 -6.83
C ARG A 535 23.03 -39.37 -5.74
N GLU A 536 23.13 -40.66 -6.03
CA GLU A 536 22.96 -41.77 -5.07
C GLU A 536 24.27 -42.10 -4.35
#